data_38393e9321194de48611b7d990002f4f
#
_entry.id   38393e9321194de48611b7d990002f4f
#
_cell.length_a   1.000
_cell.length_b   1.000
_cell.length_c   1.000
_cell.angle_alpha   90.00
_cell.angle_beta   90.00
_cell.angle_gamma   90.00
#
_symmetry.space_group_name_H-M   'P 1'
#
loop_
_entity.id
_entity.type
_entity.pdbx_description
1 polymer ?
#
loop_
_entity_poly.entity_id
_entity_poly.type
_entity_poly.pdbx_seq_one_letter_code
_entity_poly.pdbx_strand_id
1 'polypeptide(L)'
;MSINNTLEKIAKPFMGIAPWILRLSLGISFFLHGYQKFPLPPQKMVVWFESKGIIWPELITSLVALGEVIAGVGIILGGLLFNQMGNLITRLSGGAIVVIMIGAFVIAHPDWFITPDLFKSEQIFLFSLGLYFAIKGNN
;
A
#
# COMPACT_ATOMS: atom_id res chain seq x y z
N MET A 1 -24.04 11.55 -32.16
CA MET A 1 -23.64 11.06 -30.84
C MET A 1 -22.29 11.68 -30.52
N SER A 2 -22.14 12.27 -29.33
CA SER A 2 -20.84 12.89 -28.95
C SER A 2 -19.79 11.80 -28.71
N ILE A 3 -18.50 12.13 -28.89
CA ILE A 3 -17.36 11.25 -28.57
C ILE A 3 -17.45 10.77 -27.12
N ASN A 4 -17.82 11.65 -26.19
CA ASN A 4 -18.01 11.31 -24.80
C ASN A 4 -19.01 10.17 -24.59
N ASN A 5 -20.17 10.24 -25.20
CA ASN A 5 -21.22 9.20 -25.10
C ASN A 5 -20.74 7.84 -25.64
N THR A 6 -19.90 7.85 -26.65
CA THR A 6 -19.28 6.62 -27.19
C THR A 6 -18.29 6.03 -26.21
N LEU A 7 -17.41 6.85 -25.63
CA LEU A 7 -16.43 6.41 -24.63
C LEU A 7 -17.12 5.90 -23.36
N GLU A 8 -18.18 6.57 -22.89
CA GLU A 8 -18.96 6.09 -21.74
C GLU A 8 -19.60 4.72 -21.99
N LYS A 9 -20.15 4.50 -23.17
CA LYS A 9 -20.72 3.18 -23.55
C LYS A 9 -19.66 2.08 -23.52
N ILE A 10 -18.44 2.37 -24.00
CA ILE A 10 -17.33 1.43 -23.98
C ILE A 10 -16.85 1.16 -22.55
N ALA A 11 -16.76 2.20 -21.72
CA ALA A 11 -16.24 2.09 -20.35
C ALA A 11 -17.25 1.42 -19.38
N LYS A 12 -18.54 1.64 -19.57
CA LYS A 12 -19.60 1.21 -18.64
C LYS A 12 -19.52 -0.27 -18.19
N PRO A 13 -19.28 -1.26 -19.09
CA PRO A 13 -19.17 -2.66 -18.68
C PRO A 13 -17.99 -2.93 -17.73
N PHE A 14 -16.96 -2.07 -17.76
CA PHE A 14 -15.72 -2.24 -17.00
C PHE A 14 -15.65 -1.44 -15.70
N MET A 15 -16.65 -0.60 -15.43
CA MET A 15 -16.64 0.27 -14.23
C MET A 15 -16.53 -0.50 -12.92
N GLY A 16 -17.14 -1.69 -12.84
CA GLY A 16 -17.05 -2.55 -11.64
C GLY A 16 -15.67 -3.15 -11.42
N ILE A 17 -14.84 -3.26 -12.47
CA ILE A 17 -13.49 -3.83 -12.40
C ILE A 17 -12.47 -2.77 -11.96
N ALA A 18 -12.72 -1.49 -12.25
CA ALA A 18 -11.76 -0.42 -11.98
C ALA A 18 -11.27 -0.37 -10.51
N PRO A 19 -12.13 -0.44 -9.48
CA PRO A 19 -11.68 -0.50 -8.09
C PRO A 19 -10.83 -1.74 -7.79
N TRP A 20 -11.14 -2.87 -8.44
CA TRP A 20 -10.40 -4.12 -8.26
C TRP A 20 -9.01 -4.10 -8.87
N ILE A 21 -8.82 -3.39 -9.99
CA ILE A 21 -7.48 -3.18 -10.56
C ILE A 21 -6.58 -2.47 -9.55
N LEU A 22 -7.08 -1.40 -8.92
CA LEU A 22 -6.32 -0.67 -7.91
C LEU A 22 -6.06 -1.51 -6.66
N ARG A 23 -7.06 -2.26 -6.22
CA ARG A 23 -7.00 -3.10 -5.02
C ARG A 23 -6.01 -4.26 -5.18
N LEU A 24 -6.07 -4.95 -6.30
CA LEU A 24 -5.15 -6.06 -6.59
C LEU A 24 -3.72 -5.55 -6.78
N SER A 25 -3.54 -4.45 -7.51
CA SER A 25 -2.21 -3.86 -7.71
C SER A 25 -1.57 -3.48 -6.38
N LEU A 26 -2.28 -2.76 -5.52
CA LEU A 26 -1.79 -2.37 -4.21
C LEU A 26 -1.57 -3.58 -3.29
N GLY A 27 -2.56 -4.45 -3.18
CA GLY A 27 -2.52 -5.59 -2.25
C GLY A 27 -1.42 -6.59 -2.59
N ILE A 28 -1.28 -6.95 -3.88
CA ILE A 28 -0.23 -7.86 -4.34
C ILE A 28 1.15 -7.22 -4.19
N SER A 29 1.31 -5.96 -4.59
CA SER A 29 2.58 -5.25 -4.43
C SER A 29 3.02 -5.21 -2.97
N PHE A 30 2.13 -4.81 -2.06
CA PHE A 30 2.46 -4.70 -0.64
C PHE A 30 2.72 -6.06 0.00
N PHE A 31 1.94 -7.08 -0.35
CA PHE A 31 2.19 -8.46 0.08
C PHE A 31 3.59 -8.93 -0.34
N LEU A 32 3.98 -8.74 -1.59
CA LEU A 32 5.28 -9.17 -2.10
C LEU A 32 6.44 -8.40 -1.44
N HIS A 33 6.29 -7.11 -1.20
CA HIS A 33 7.30 -6.32 -0.48
C HIS A 33 7.54 -6.86 0.93
N GLY A 34 6.49 -7.26 1.65
CA GLY A 34 6.62 -7.88 2.96
C GLY A 34 7.17 -9.30 2.90
N TYR A 35 6.64 -10.11 1.99
CA TYR A 35 7.04 -11.51 1.83
C TYR A 35 8.53 -11.69 1.53
N GLN A 36 9.10 -10.83 0.70
CA GLN A 36 10.53 -10.85 0.37
C GLN A 36 11.45 -10.61 1.57
N LYS A 37 10.93 -10.08 2.67
CA LYS A 37 11.68 -9.83 3.91
C LYS A 37 11.79 -11.04 4.84
N PHE A 38 11.09 -12.13 4.51
CA PHE A 38 11.18 -13.38 5.28
C PHE A 38 12.45 -14.19 4.93
N PRO A 39 13.04 -14.98 5.86
CA PRO A 39 12.60 -15.19 7.25
C PRO A 39 12.88 -13.99 8.16
N LEU A 40 12.08 -13.87 9.26
CA LEU A 40 12.21 -12.79 10.22
C LEU A 40 13.23 -13.11 11.33
N PRO A 41 13.97 -12.10 11.84
CA PRO A 41 14.00 -10.70 11.37
C PRO A 41 14.78 -10.57 10.05
N PRO A 42 14.43 -9.62 9.17
CA PRO A 42 15.12 -9.44 7.88
C PRO A 42 16.51 -8.80 8.09
N GLN A 43 17.55 -9.62 8.14
CA GLN A 43 18.89 -9.23 8.58
C GLN A 43 19.48 -8.03 7.83
N LYS A 44 19.32 -7.96 6.50
CA LYS A 44 19.81 -6.82 5.73
C LYS A 44 19.17 -5.50 6.15
N MET A 45 17.87 -5.55 6.44
CA MET A 45 17.12 -4.38 6.88
C MET A 45 17.45 -4.03 8.33
N VAL A 46 17.70 -5.03 9.19
CA VAL A 46 18.15 -4.83 10.58
C VAL A 46 19.46 -4.05 10.60
N VAL A 47 20.48 -4.52 9.90
CA VAL A 47 21.80 -3.86 9.83
C VAL A 47 21.67 -2.43 9.30
N TRP A 48 20.82 -2.23 8.29
CA TRP A 48 20.58 -0.91 7.72
C TRP A 48 19.87 0.02 8.72
N PHE A 49 18.87 -0.47 9.47
CA PHE A 49 18.20 0.32 10.53
C PHE A 49 19.14 0.67 11.67
N GLU A 50 20.02 -0.26 12.08
CA GLU A 50 21.07 0.02 13.05
C GLU A 50 21.98 1.16 12.59
N SER A 51 22.40 1.15 11.33
CA SER A 51 23.23 2.21 10.76
C SER A 51 22.55 3.59 10.75
N LYS A 52 21.22 3.61 10.81
CA LYS A 52 20.40 4.85 10.92
C LYS A 52 20.13 5.25 12.37
N GLY A 53 20.62 4.51 13.34
CA GLY A 53 20.40 4.79 14.76
C GLY A 53 18.99 4.44 15.26
N ILE A 54 18.27 3.58 14.55
CA ILE A 54 16.91 3.16 14.94
C ILE A 54 17.04 2.14 16.07
N ILE A 55 16.33 2.41 17.16
CA ILE A 55 16.28 1.50 18.32
C ILE A 55 15.39 0.29 18.02
N TRP A 56 15.71 -0.86 18.60
CA TRP A 56 15.02 -2.14 18.40
C TRP A 56 14.85 -2.53 16.93
N PRO A 57 15.91 -2.52 16.13
CA PRO A 57 15.82 -2.69 14.68
C PRO A 57 15.22 -4.04 14.29
N GLU A 58 15.50 -5.13 15.01
CA GLU A 58 14.92 -6.45 14.75
C GLU A 58 13.40 -6.47 14.91
N LEU A 59 12.89 -5.83 15.97
CA LEU A 59 11.46 -5.73 16.22
C LEU A 59 10.78 -4.87 15.15
N ILE A 60 11.31 -3.67 14.89
CA ILE A 60 10.70 -2.72 13.97
C ILE A 60 10.69 -3.28 12.53
N THR A 61 11.81 -3.86 12.08
CA THR A 61 11.87 -4.46 10.72
C THR A 61 10.96 -5.66 10.56
N SER A 62 10.79 -6.47 11.61
CA SER A 62 9.84 -7.58 11.62
C SER A 62 8.41 -7.09 11.57
N LEU A 63 8.07 -6.03 12.33
CA LEU A 63 6.74 -5.43 12.30
C LEU A 63 6.43 -4.80 10.93
N VAL A 64 7.40 -4.17 10.29
CA VAL A 64 7.24 -3.65 8.93
C VAL A 64 6.94 -4.78 7.96
N ALA A 65 7.72 -5.86 7.96
CA ALA A 65 7.50 -7.00 7.08
C ALA A 65 6.13 -7.65 7.28
N LEU A 66 5.73 -7.89 8.54
CA LEU A 66 4.41 -8.43 8.87
C LEU A 66 3.29 -7.45 8.50
N GLY A 67 3.49 -6.17 8.79
CA GLY A 67 2.53 -5.12 8.44
C GLY A 67 2.27 -5.04 6.94
N GLU A 68 3.31 -5.15 6.13
CA GLU A 68 3.19 -5.16 4.66
C GLU A 68 2.39 -6.39 4.17
N VAL A 69 2.69 -7.57 4.68
CA VAL A 69 1.96 -8.81 4.32
C VAL A 69 0.49 -8.71 4.74
N ILE A 70 0.24 -8.35 6.00
CA ILE A 70 -1.12 -8.28 6.56
C ILE A 70 -1.94 -7.19 5.86
N ALA A 71 -1.35 -6.01 5.63
CA ALA A 71 -2.05 -4.91 4.95
C ALA A 71 -2.32 -5.26 3.48
N GLY A 72 -1.37 -5.89 2.78
CA GLY A 72 -1.57 -6.33 1.40
C GLY A 72 -2.71 -7.33 1.27
N VAL A 73 -2.74 -8.34 2.13
CA VAL A 73 -3.85 -9.32 2.19
C VAL A 73 -5.15 -8.63 2.61
N GLY A 74 -5.10 -7.74 3.59
CA GLY A 74 -6.26 -7.03 4.11
C GLY A 74 -6.95 -6.13 3.07
N ILE A 75 -6.19 -5.47 2.20
CA ILE A 75 -6.75 -4.69 1.09
C ILE A 75 -7.59 -5.58 0.17
N ILE A 76 -7.12 -6.78 -0.13
CA ILE A 76 -7.83 -7.72 -1.03
C ILE A 76 -9.04 -8.33 -0.31
N LEU A 77 -8.84 -8.91 0.87
CA LEU A 77 -9.91 -9.57 1.63
C LEU A 77 -11.01 -8.60 2.05
N GLY A 78 -10.65 -7.37 2.43
CA GLY A 78 -11.62 -6.34 2.78
C GLY A 78 -12.57 -6.02 1.62
N GLY A 79 -12.10 -6.10 0.38
CA GLY A 79 -12.93 -5.91 -0.81
C GLY A 79 -13.87 -7.08 -1.11
N LEU A 80 -13.54 -8.29 -0.66
CA LEU A 80 -14.38 -9.48 -0.84
C LEU A 80 -15.53 -9.54 0.16
N LEU A 81 -15.43 -8.80 1.26
CA LEU A 81 -16.46 -8.78 2.31
C LEU A 81 -17.39 -7.59 2.09
N PHE A 82 -18.64 -7.88 1.70
CA PHE A 82 -19.66 -6.87 1.38
C PHE A 82 -20.42 -6.36 2.62
N ASN A 83 -19.71 -6.13 3.72
CA ASN A 83 -20.30 -5.70 4.99
C ASN A 83 -19.43 -4.63 5.66
N GLN A 84 -19.85 -4.17 6.84
CA GLN A 84 -19.12 -3.17 7.62
C GLN A 84 -17.71 -3.66 8.00
N MET A 85 -17.54 -4.95 8.26
CA MET A 85 -16.24 -5.54 8.58
C MET A 85 -15.28 -5.44 7.40
N GLY A 86 -15.74 -5.71 6.18
CA GLY A 86 -14.93 -5.54 4.95
C GLY A 86 -14.47 -4.09 4.77
N ASN A 87 -15.38 -3.14 5.02
CA ASN A 87 -15.04 -1.72 4.98
C ASN A 87 -14.00 -1.33 6.03
N LEU A 88 -14.14 -1.83 7.27
CA LEU A 88 -13.19 -1.60 8.35
C LEU A 88 -11.80 -2.17 8.01
N ILE A 89 -11.74 -3.43 7.55
CA ILE A 89 -10.49 -4.09 7.15
C ILE A 89 -9.79 -3.29 6.05
N THR A 90 -10.53 -2.85 5.03
CA THR A 90 -9.97 -2.02 3.94
C THR A 90 -9.37 -0.73 4.47
N ARG A 91 -10.09 0.00 5.35
CA ARG A 91 -9.61 1.26 5.91
C ARG A 91 -8.38 1.08 6.80
N LEU A 92 -8.39 0.08 7.67
CA LEU A 92 -7.25 -0.22 8.55
C LEU A 92 -6.03 -0.66 7.74
N SER A 93 -6.21 -1.49 6.73
CA SER A 93 -5.12 -1.91 5.83
C SER A 93 -4.55 -0.73 5.04
N GLY A 94 -5.42 0.13 4.49
CA GLY A 94 -4.99 1.37 3.82
C GLY A 94 -4.23 2.29 4.77
N GLY A 95 -4.70 2.46 6.00
CA GLY A 95 -4.02 3.24 7.04
C GLY A 95 -2.65 2.67 7.41
N ALA A 96 -2.54 1.36 7.55
CA ALA A 96 -1.26 0.68 7.80
C ALA A 96 -0.26 0.91 6.66
N ILE A 97 -0.72 0.84 5.40
CA ILE A 97 0.11 1.15 4.22
C ILE A 97 0.62 2.58 4.29
N VAL A 98 -0.25 3.55 4.59
CA VAL A 98 0.13 4.96 4.73
C VAL A 98 1.22 5.13 5.79
N VAL A 99 1.06 4.54 6.98
CA VAL A 99 2.05 4.64 8.06
C VAL A 99 3.40 4.04 7.64
N ILE A 100 3.39 2.85 7.04
CA ILE A 100 4.62 2.19 6.56
C ILE A 100 5.30 3.02 5.48
N MET A 101 4.55 3.61 4.54
CA MET A 101 5.10 4.44 3.48
C MET A 101 5.65 5.76 3.98
N ILE A 102 5.02 6.38 4.98
CA ILE A 102 5.58 7.56 5.65
C ILE A 102 6.93 7.20 6.29
N GLY A 103 7.00 6.07 7.00
CA GLY A 103 8.25 5.56 7.55
C GLY A 103 9.33 5.35 6.47
N ALA A 104 8.95 4.77 5.34
CA ALA A 104 9.86 4.56 4.21
C ALA A 104 10.39 5.90 3.65
N PHE A 105 9.54 6.91 3.48
CA PHE A 105 9.99 8.23 3.01
C PHE A 105 10.92 8.90 4.02
N VAL A 106 10.58 8.89 5.30
CA VAL A 106 11.36 9.57 6.34
C VAL A 106 12.73 8.90 6.56
N ILE A 107 12.78 7.57 6.53
CA ILE A 107 13.99 6.80 6.86
C ILE A 107 14.85 6.56 5.62
N ALA A 108 14.26 6.10 4.53
CA ALA A 108 15.00 5.70 3.33
C ALA A 108 15.26 6.88 2.37
N HIS A 109 14.32 7.80 2.26
CA HIS A 109 14.34 8.85 1.26
C HIS A 109 13.98 10.24 1.83
N PRO A 110 14.69 10.71 2.88
CA PRO A 110 14.37 11.98 3.51
C PRO A 110 14.60 13.20 2.59
N ASP A 111 15.37 13.02 1.52
CA ASP A 111 15.69 14.01 0.49
C ASP A 111 14.69 14.07 -0.66
N TRP A 112 13.70 13.17 -0.70
CA TRP A 112 12.73 13.11 -1.81
C TRP A 112 11.55 14.06 -1.66
N PHE A 113 11.34 14.64 -0.49
CA PHE A 113 10.15 15.46 -0.21
C PHE A 113 9.98 16.59 -1.24
N ILE A 114 8.84 16.56 -1.96
CA ILE A 114 8.48 17.51 -3.04
C ILE A 114 9.57 17.63 -4.12
N THR A 115 10.20 16.53 -4.48
CA THR A 115 11.17 16.44 -5.56
C THR A 115 10.65 15.59 -6.72
N PRO A 116 11.23 15.70 -7.93
CA PRO A 116 10.89 14.80 -9.03
C PRO A 116 11.13 13.32 -8.71
N ASP A 117 12.09 13.01 -7.85
CA ASP A 117 12.41 11.62 -7.48
C ASP A 117 11.26 10.95 -6.73
N LEU A 118 10.57 11.70 -5.86
CA LEU A 118 9.35 11.21 -5.21
C LEU A 118 8.30 10.80 -6.24
N PHE A 119 8.01 11.65 -7.21
CA PHE A 119 6.96 11.42 -8.21
C PHE A 119 7.34 10.40 -9.29
N LYS A 120 8.61 10.08 -9.45
CA LYS A 120 9.10 9.00 -10.31
C LYS A 120 9.14 7.65 -9.62
N SER A 121 8.97 7.62 -8.31
CA SER A 121 9.08 6.41 -7.50
C SER A 121 7.78 5.60 -7.48
N GLU A 122 7.90 4.29 -7.30
CA GLU A 122 6.77 3.40 -7.01
C GLU A 122 6.10 3.78 -5.67
N GLN A 123 6.89 4.25 -4.70
CA GLN A 123 6.45 4.56 -3.35
C GLN A 123 5.33 5.59 -3.28
N ILE A 124 5.34 6.60 -4.17
CA ILE A 124 4.27 7.61 -4.17
C ILE A 124 2.92 6.99 -4.56
N PHE A 125 2.91 6.02 -5.46
CA PHE A 125 1.70 5.33 -5.87
C PHE A 125 1.18 4.40 -4.78
N LEU A 126 2.06 3.69 -4.09
CA LEU A 126 1.69 2.85 -2.95
C LEU A 126 1.09 3.70 -1.82
N PHE A 127 1.73 4.81 -1.50
CA PHE A 127 1.22 5.78 -0.52
C PHE A 127 -0.16 6.32 -0.91
N SER A 128 -0.30 6.80 -2.14
CA SER A 128 -1.55 7.42 -2.63
C SER A 128 -2.69 6.42 -2.66
N LEU A 129 -2.46 5.19 -3.10
CA LEU A 129 -3.46 4.13 -3.10
C LEU A 129 -3.82 3.68 -1.68
N GLY A 130 -2.84 3.57 -0.79
CA GLY A 130 -3.09 3.31 0.63
C GLY A 130 -3.98 4.37 1.25
N LEU A 131 -3.69 5.64 1.01
CA LEU A 131 -4.48 6.77 1.47
C LEU A 131 -5.89 6.77 0.86
N TYR A 132 -6.01 6.47 -0.42
CA TYR A 132 -7.31 6.33 -1.09
C TYR A 132 -8.19 5.29 -0.37
N PHE A 133 -7.69 4.10 -0.11
CA PHE A 133 -8.46 3.06 0.57
C PHE A 133 -8.69 3.35 2.06
N ALA A 134 -7.78 4.05 2.73
CA ALA A 134 -8.00 4.48 4.11
C ALA A 134 -9.16 5.48 4.22
N ILE A 135 -9.26 6.41 3.26
CA ILE A 135 -10.32 7.42 3.24
C ILE A 135 -11.63 6.85 2.71
N LYS A 136 -11.59 6.20 1.56
CA LYS A 136 -12.78 5.72 0.85
C LYS A 136 -13.34 4.42 1.43
N GLY A 137 -12.51 3.49 1.83
CA GLY A 137 -12.95 2.13 2.20
C GLY A 137 -13.48 1.37 0.99
N ASN A 138 -14.62 0.71 1.18
CA ASN A 138 -15.33 -0.06 0.14
C ASN A 138 -16.47 0.73 -0.54
N ASN A 139 -16.74 1.95 -0.11
CA ASN A 139 -17.88 2.75 -0.59
C ASN A 139 -17.57 3.47 -1.90
#